data_f8c249d80825d784714eb689f6019ba1
#
_entry.id   f8c249d80825d784714eb689f6019ba1
#
_cell.length_a   1.000
_cell.length_b   1.000
_cell.length_c   1.000
_cell.angle_alpha   90.00
_cell.angle_beta   90.00
_cell.angle_gamma   90.00
#
_symmetry.space_group_name_H-M   'P 1'
#
loop_
_entity.id
_entity.type
_entity.pdbx_description
1 polymer ?
#
loop_
_entity_poly.entity_id
_entity_poly.type
_entity_poly.pdbx_seq_one_letter_code
_entity_poly.pdbx_strand_id
1 'polypeptide(L)'
;MADLVSSQVLQKTLDELRNITRIDLCVTNTDGVLLVTTFPETAIDAESIRSFVLSAADSQIVQEYHYFKVYDNQNVEYILISKGSSDDAYMIGKVAVCEIQNLIIAYKERLDKNNFIQNLLLDLSLIHI
;
A
#
# COMPACT_ATOMS: atom_id res chain seq x y z
N MET A 1 8.46 5.09 -11.69
CA MET A 1 7.68 6.00 -10.83
C MET A 1 8.02 5.75 -9.37
N ALA A 2 8.28 6.79 -8.61
CA ALA A 2 8.57 6.62 -7.19
C ALA A 2 7.31 6.17 -6.43
N ASP A 3 7.48 5.23 -5.53
CA ASP A 3 6.36 4.79 -4.70
C ASP A 3 5.94 5.91 -3.76
N LEU A 4 4.62 6.04 -3.53
CA LEU A 4 4.07 7.04 -2.62
C LEU A 4 4.55 6.86 -1.20
N VAL A 5 4.66 5.61 -0.75
CA VAL A 5 5.13 5.26 0.58
C VAL A 5 6.41 4.45 0.41
N SER A 6 7.44 4.73 1.22
CA SER A 6 8.70 4.03 1.09
C SER A 6 8.55 2.54 1.39
N SER A 7 9.37 1.73 0.72
CA SER A 7 9.37 0.28 0.95
C SER A 7 9.68 -0.10 2.39
N GLN A 8 10.55 0.67 3.04
CA GLN A 8 10.92 0.43 4.44
C GLN A 8 9.72 0.60 5.38
N VAL A 9 8.91 1.63 5.17
CA VAL A 9 7.73 1.89 5.99
C VAL A 9 6.66 0.84 5.73
N LEU A 10 6.43 0.47 4.48
CA LEU A 10 5.51 -0.60 4.13
C LEU A 10 5.94 -1.92 4.76
N GLN A 11 7.21 -2.27 4.66
CA GLN A 11 7.74 -3.51 5.22
C GLN A 11 7.56 -3.54 6.74
N LYS A 12 7.88 -2.45 7.41
CA LYS A 12 7.72 -2.35 8.86
C LYS A 12 6.26 -2.54 9.27
N THR A 13 5.35 -1.90 8.55
CA THR A 13 3.91 -2.02 8.83
C THR A 13 3.44 -3.46 8.69
N LEU A 14 3.82 -4.15 7.60
CA LEU A 14 3.45 -5.54 7.40
C LEU A 14 4.07 -6.45 8.45
N ASP A 15 5.34 -6.23 8.80
CA ASP A 15 6.03 -7.04 9.81
C ASP A 15 5.35 -6.91 11.18
N GLU A 16 4.96 -5.71 11.58
CA GLU A 16 4.26 -5.47 12.84
C GLU A 16 2.91 -6.18 12.86
N LEU A 17 2.14 -6.07 11.78
CA LEU A 17 0.85 -6.75 11.69
C LEU A 17 1.02 -8.27 11.71
N ARG A 18 1.99 -8.78 10.99
CA ARG A 18 2.28 -10.23 10.98
C ARG A 18 2.69 -10.73 12.35
N ASN A 19 3.50 -9.97 13.07
CA ASN A 19 3.94 -10.35 14.42
C ASN A 19 2.79 -10.43 15.42
N ILE A 20 1.82 -9.53 15.27
CA ILE A 20 0.63 -9.49 16.16
C ILE A 20 -0.39 -10.56 15.77
N THR A 21 -0.65 -10.71 14.48
CA THR A 21 -1.80 -11.49 13.99
C THR A 21 -1.43 -12.89 13.53
N ARG A 22 -0.15 -13.13 13.23
CA ARG A 22 0.36 -14.36 12.61
C ARG A 22 -0.17 -14.60 11.19
N ILE A 23 -0.76 -13.59 10.58
CA ILE A 23 -1.23 -13.64 9.20
C ILE A 23 -0.18 -13.00 8.30
N ASP A 24 0.27 -13.72 7.29
CA ASP A 24 1.26 -13.21 6.35
C ASP A 24 0.62 -12.29 5.33
N LEU A 25 1.35 -11.24 4.97
CA LEU A 25 0.88 -10.18 4.11
C LEU A 25 1.94 -9.84 3.06
N CYS A 26 1.48 -9.34 1.93
CA CYS A 26 2.37 -8.71 0.96
C CYS A 26 1.68 -7.57 0.24
N VAL A 27 2.46 -6.69 -0.36
CA VAL A 27 1.98 -5.56 -1.15
C VAL A 27 2.65 -5.60 -2.52
N THR A 28 1.84 -5.44 -3.55
CA THR A 28 2.33 -5.33 -4.93
C THR A 28 1.90 -4.00 -5.52
N ASN A 29 2.50 -3.62 -6.64
CA ASN A 29 1.96 -2.53 -7.44
C ASN A 29 0.83 -3.06 -8.35
N THR A 30 0.24 -2.17 -9.15
CA THR A 30 -0.87 -2.54 -10.03
C THR A 30 -0.46 -3.39 -11.23
N ASP A 31 0.83 -3.49 -11.50
CA ASP A 31 1.37 -4.37 -12.55
C ASP A 31 1.67 -5.78 -12.02
N GLY A 32 1.49 -5.99 -10.71
CA GLY A 32 1.73 -7.28 -10.09
C GLY A 32 3.17 -7.48 -9.63
N VAL A 33 3.97 -6.41 -9.57
CA VAL A 33 5.34 -6.49 -9.09
C VAL A 33 5.33 -6.43 -7.56
N LEU A 34 5.96 -7.41 -6.93
CA LEU A 34 6.04 -7.49 -5.46
C LEU A 34 6.92 -6.37 -4.92
N LEU A 35 6.39 -5.62 -3.96
CA LEU A 35 7.11 -4.53 -3.30
C LEU A 35 7.64 -4.94 -1.94
N VAL A 36 6.79 -5.51 -1.08
CA VAL A 36 7.16 -5.98 0.26
C VAL A 36 6.37 -7.24 0.61
N THR A 37 6.95 -8.08 1.45
CA THR A 37 6.31 -9.33 1.88
C THR A 37 6.80 -9.78 3.24
N THR A 38 5.95 -10.51 3.99
CA THR A 38 6.34 -11.15 5.24
C THR A 38 6.56 -12.65 5.11
N PHE A 39 6.22 -13.23 3.95
CA PHE A 39 6.41 -14.67 3.75
C PHE A 39 7.48 -14.94 2.70
N PRO A 40 8.24 -16.06 2.85
CA PRO A 40 9.44 -16.29 2.04
C PRO A 40 9.15 -16.70 0.59
N GLU A 41 7.94 -17.19 0.31
CA GLU A 41 7.58 -17.64 -1.03
C GLU A 41 6.58 -16.71 -1.66
N THR A 42 6.84 -16.37 -2.91
CA THR A 42 5.95 -15.50 -3.67
C THR A 42 5.27 -16.33 -4.77
N ALA A 43 4.29 -17.13 -4.36
CA ALA A 43 3.45 -17.84 -5.33
C ALA A 43 2.36 -16.91 -5.89
N ILE A 44 2.69 -15.64 -6.07
CA ILE A 44 1.72 -14.64 -6.48
C ILE A 44 1.82 -14.45 -7.98
N ASP A 45 0.68 -14.66 -8.63
CA ASP A 45 0.58 -14.57 -10.08
C ASP A 45 0.28 -13.11 -10.48
N ALA A 46 1.24 -12.48 -11.15
CA ALA A 46 1.09 -11.11 -11.61
C ALA A 46 -0.12 -10.93 -12.53
N GLU A 47 -0.45 -11.94 -13.32
CA GLU A 47 -1.59 -11.89 -14.22
C GLU A 47 -2.91 -11.84 -13.45
N SER A 48 -3.04 -12.62 -12.38
CA SER A 48 -4.20 -12.58 -11.50
C SER A 48 -4.35 -11.22 -10.85
N ILE A 49 -3.25 -10.60 -10.46
CA ILE A 49 -3.26 -9.26 -9.86
C ILE A 49 -3.73 -8.24 -10.87
N ARG A 50 -3.21 -8.26 -12.08
CA ARG A 50 -3.64 -7.33 -13.14
C ARG A 50 -5.12 -7.48 -13.47
N SER A 51 -5.60 -8.72 -13.52
CA SER A 51 -7.04 -8.99 -13.74
C SER A 51 -7.89 -8.42 -12.61
N PHE A 52 -7.44 -8.58 -11.38
CA PHE A 52 -8.14 -8.04 -10.22
C PHE A 52 -8.18 -6.50 -10.25
N VAL A 53 -7.08 -5.86 -10.61
CA VAL A 53 -7.02 -4.39 -10.72
C VAL A 53 -8.07 -3.86 -11.69
N LEU A 54 -8.31 -4.58 -12.80
CA LEU A 54 -9.28 -4.19 -13.82
C LEU A 54 -10.71 -4.55 -13.43
N SER A 55 -10.91 -5.38 -12.43
CA SER A 55 -12.25 -5.78 -11.98
C SER A 55 -12.92 -4.66 -11.19
N ALA A 56 -14.23 -4.75 -11.03
CA ALA A 56 -15.00 -3.80 -10.22
C ALA A 56 -14.97 -4.13 -8.72
N ALA A 57 -14.44 -5.28 -8.34
CA ALA A 57 -14.41 -5.71 -6.95
C ALA A 57 -13.33 -4.99 -6.15
N ASP A 58 -13.63 -4.63 -4.90
CA ASP A 58 -12.65 -4.06 -3.97
C ASP A 58 -11.81 -5.15 -3.30
N SER A 59 -12.34 -6.36 -3.22
CA SER A 59 -11.63 -7.52 -2.68
C SER A 59 -12.05 -8.77 -3.42
N GLN A 60 -11.17 -9.76 -3.41
CA GLN A 60 -11.41 -11.04 -4.09
C GLN A 60 -10.57 -12.13 -3.46
N ILE A 61 -11.12 -13.34 -3.37
CA ILE A 61 -10.34 -14.51 -2.97
C ILE A 61 -9.83 -15.18 -4.24
N VAL A 62 -8.50 -15.33 -4.32
CA VAL A 62 -7.85 -16.02 -5.42
C VAL A 62 -7.03 -17.16 -4.82
N GLN A 63 -7.44 -18.40 -5.04
CA GLN A 63 -6.85 -19.59 -4.41
C GLN A 63 -6.90 -19.46 -2.87
N GLU A 64 -5.76 -19.42 -2.21
CA GLU A 64 -5.70 -19.33 -0.75
C GLU A 64 -5.35 -17.91 -0.27
N TYR A 65 -5.59 -16.89 -1.11
CA TYR A 65 -5.20 -15.51 -0.81
C TYR A 65 -6.40 -14.58 -0.93
N HIS A 66 -6.46 -13.60 -0.04
CA HIS A 66 -7.37 -12.47 -0.17
C HIS A 66 -6.64 -11.32 -0.83
N TYR A 67 -7.17 -10.81 -1.93
CA TYR A 67 -6.66 -9.65 -2.64
C TYR A 67 -7.51 -8.44 -2.29
N PHE A 68 -6.86 -7.30 -2.04
CA PHE A 68 -7.53 -6.03 -1.71
C PHE A 68 -6.92 -4.91 -2.51
N LYS A 69 -7.77 -4.00 -2.97
CA LYS A 69 -7.31 -2.76 -3.59
C LYS A 69 -7.01 -1.72 -2.53
N VAL A 70 -5.87 -1.07 -2.64
CA VAL A 70 -5.48 0.06 -1.80
C VAL A 70 -5.54 1.30 -2.66
N TYR A 71 -6.38 2.26 -2.26
CA TYR A 71 -6.68 3.43 -3.08
C TYR A 71 -5.91 4.65 -2.62
N ASP A 72 -5.49 5.45 -3.60
CA ASP A 72 -5.09 6.82 -3.43
C ASP A 72 -6.15 7.68 -4.12
N ASN A 73 -7.04 8.27 -3.33
CA ASN A 73 -8.27 8.90 -3.81
C ASN A 73 -9.13 7.86 -4.55
N GLN A 74 -9.30 8.01 -5.87
CA GLN A 74 -10.09 7.08 -6.67
C GLN A 74 -9.25 6.12 -7.49
N ASN A 75 -7.93 6.22 -7.39
CA ASN A 75 -7.01 5.39 -8.16
C ASN A 75 -6.46 4.26 -7.30
N VAL A 76 -6.37 3.06 -7.88
CA VAL A 76 -5.74 1.91 -7.23
C VAL A 76 -4.23 2.13 -7.25
N GLU A 77 -3.62 2.22 -6.07
CA GLU A 77 -2.18 2.45 -5.95
C GLU A 77 -1.41 1.17 -5.68
N TYR A 78 -1.94 0.34 -4.79
CA TYR A 78 -1.33 -0.92 -4.40
C TYR A 78 -2.36 -2.02 -4.36
N ILE A 79 -1.88 -3.27 -4.42
CA ILE A 79 -2.69 -4.45 -4.09
C ILE A 79 -2.10 -5.06 -2.82
N LEU A 80 -2.93 -5.18 -1.80
CA LEU A 80 -2.57 -5.88 -0.57
C LEU A 80 -3.09 -7.31 -0.66
N ILE A 81 -2.26 -8.26 -0.26
CA ILE A 81 -2.61 -9.67 -0.28
C ILE A 81 -2.39 -10.23 1.11
N SER A 82 -3.42 -10.85 1.68
CA SER A 82 -3.29 -11.61 2.93
C SER A 82 -3.37 -13.09 2.62
N LYS A 83 -2.50 -13.87 3.28
CA LYS A 83 -2.44 -15.30 3.07
C LYS A 83 -3.53 -16.01 3.88
N GLY A 84 -4.35 -16.75 3.20
CA GLY A 84 -5.46 -17.50 3.81
C GLY A 84 -6.79 -17.08 3.23
N SER A 85 -7.76 -17.99 3.33
CA SER A 85 -9.14 -17.77 2.88
C SER A 85 -10.11 -17.60 4.06
N SER A 86 -9.60 -17.56 5.28
CA SER A 86 -10.41 -17.44 6.50
C SER A 86 -10.93 -16.02 6.69
N ASP A 87 -11.94 -15.89 7.57
CA ASP A 87 -12.47 -14.59 7.97
C ASP A 87 -11.39 -13.74 8.66
N ASP A 88 -10.50 -14.38 9.42
CA ASP A 88 -9.39 -13.67 10.07
C ASP A 88 -8.44 -13.05 9.04
N ALA A 89 -8.11 -13.79 7.99
CA ALA A 89 -7.28 -13.27 6.90
C ALA A 89 -7.96 -12.10 6.20
N TYR A 90 -9.27 -12.16 6.03
CA TYR A 90 -10.04 -11.06 5.47
C TYR A 90 -9.98 -9.82 6.39
N MET A 91 -10.26 -9.99 7.68
CA MET A 91 -10.26 -8.88 8.63
C MET A 91 -8.90 -8.21 8.73
N ILE A 92 -7.84 -9.00 8.83
CA ILE A 92 -6.47 -8.48 8.93
C ILE A 92 -6.07 -7.78 7.63
N GLY A 93 -6.48 -8.32 6.49
CA GLY A 93 -6.28 -7.65 5.21
C GLY A 93 -6.93 -6.28 5.16
N LYS A 94 -8.16 -6.17 5.66
CA LYS A 94 -8.88 -4.89 5.74
C LYS A 94 -8.15 -3.90 6.66
N VAL A 95 -7.66 -4.36 7.80
CA VAL A 95 -6.87 -3.52 8.72
C VAL A 95 -5.61 -3.02 8.03
N ALA A 96 -4.90 -3.89 7.32
CA ALA A 96 -3.70 -3.51 6.60
C ALA A 96 -3.98 -2.49 5.50
N VAL A 97 -5.08 -2.65 4.76
CA VAL A 97 -5.51 -1.67 3.75
C VAL A 97 -5.71 -0.30 4.41
N CYS A 98 -6.41 -0.26 5.53
CA CYS A 98 -6.68 0.98 6.26
C CYS A 98 -5.38 1.64 6.70
N GLU A 99 -4.45 0.86 7.26
CA GLU A 99 -3.14 1.36 7.69
C GLU A 99 -2.36 1.96 6.53
N ILE A 100 -2.32 1.27 5.40
CA ILE A 100 -1.56 1.73 4.23
C ILE A 100 -2.21 2.98 3.63
N GLN A 101 -3.53 3.05 3.57
CA GLN A 101 -4.22 4.24 3.07
C GLN A 101 -3.95 5.45 3.97
N ASN A 102 -3.89 5.25 5.28
CA ASN A 102 -3.51 6.31 6.21
C ASN A 102 -2.06 6.76 5.99
N LEU A 103 -1.15 5.83 5.68
CA LEU A 103 0.23 6.18 5.35
C LEU A 103 0.31 7.01 4.07
N ILE A 104 -0.47 6.66 3.06
CA ILE A 104 -0.52 7.43 1.80
C ILE A 104 -0.95 8.87 2.10
N ILE A 105 -2.01 9.05 2.88
CA ILE A 105 -2.50 10.37 3.26
C ILE A 105 -1.42 11.16 4.01
N ALA A 106 -0.76 10.54 4.98
CA ALA A 106 0.27 11.18 5.78
C ALA A 106 1.48 11.60 4.93
N TYR A 107 1.89 10.77 3.98
CA TYR A 107 2.98 11.09 3.09
C TYR A 107 2.64 12.25 2.16
N LYS A 108 1.41 12.29 1.65
CA LYS A 108 0.95 13.39 0.81
C LYS A 108 0.92 14.71 1.57
N GLU A 109 0.40 14.72 2.79
CA GLU A 109 0.37 15.90 3.63
C GLU A 109 1.78 16.42 3.90
N ARG A 110 2.74 15.51 4.15
CA ARG A 110 4.13 15.88 4.37
C ARG A 110 4.75 16.53 3.13
N LEU A 111 4.48 15.99 1.95
CA LEU A 111 4.96 16.57 0.70
C LEU A 111 4.38 17.96 0.47
N ASP A 112 3.09 18.14 0.72
CA ASP A 112 2.41 19.42 0.57
C ASP A 112 3.01 20.47 1.52
N LYS A 113 3.27 20.09 2.78
CA LYS A 113 3.91 20.98 3.74
C LYS A 113 5.32 21.38 3.30
N ASN A 114 6.11 20.43 2.81
CA ASN A 114 7.46 20.70 2.35
C ASN A 114 7.43 21.64 1.15
N ASN A 115 6.54 21.45 0.22
CA ASN A 115 6.39 22.32 -0.95
C ASN A 115 5.98 23.73 -0.53
N PHE A 116 5.07 23.86 0.42
CA PHE A 116 4.62 25.14 0.95
C PHE A 116 5.78 25.90 1.58
N ILE A 117 6.57 25.24 2.42
CA ILE A 117 7.72 25.85 3.10
C ILE A 117 8.76 26.30 2.09
N GLN A 118 9.07 25.48 1.09
CA GLN A 118 10.04 25.84 0.06
C GLN A 118 9.58 27.05 -0.73
N ASN A 119 8.34 27.12 -1.12
CA ASN A 119 7.78 28.25 -1.84
C ASN A 119 7.83 29.52 -1.00
N LEU A 120 7.53 29.43 0.29
CA LEU A 120 7.59 30.55 1.21
C LEU A 120 9.02 31.08 1.33
N LEU A 121 10.02 30.20 1.44
CA LEU A 121 11.41 30.59 1.52
C LEU A 121 11.89 31.28 0.24
N LEU A 122 11.45 30.82 -0.92
CA LEU A 122 11.77 31.45 -2.20
C LEU A 122 11.20 32.87 -2.28
N ASP A 123 9.94 33.03 -1.86
CA ASP A 123 9.28 34.33 -1.83
C ASP A 123 10.04 35.33 -0.92
N LEU A 124 10.45 34.83 0.26
CA LEU A 124 11.24 35.68 1.17
C LEU A 124 12.59 36.05 0.58
N SER A 125 13.24 35.18 -0.15
CA SER A 125 14.49 35.48 -0.86
C SER A 125 14.30 36.59 -1.88
N LEU A 126 13.19 36.56 -2.60
CA LEU A 126 12.89 37.60 -3.60
C LEU A 126 12.62 38.96 -2.98
N ILE A 127 12.02 38.98 -1.79
CA ILE A 127 11.68 40.20 -1.09
C ILE A 127 12.93 40.93 -0.58
N HIS A 128 14.00 40.21 -0.28
CA HIS A 128 15.22 40.76 0.25
C HIS A 128 16.17 41.33 -0.80
N ILE A 129 15.81 41.24 -2.02
CA ILE A 129 16.56 41.85 -3.12
C ILE A 129 16.07 43.25 -3.41
#